data_383b10d7c7a4de51cdfb284660863cb8
#
_entry.id   383b10d7c7a4de51cdfb284660863cb8
#
_cell.length_a   1.000
_cell.length_b   1.000
_cell.length_c   1.000
_cell.angle_alpha   90.00
_cell.angle_beta   90.00
_cell.angle_gamma   90.00
#
_symmetry.space_group_name_H-M   'P 1'
#
loop_
_entity.id
_entity.type
_entity.pdbx_description
1 polymer ?
#
loop_
_entity_poly.entity_id
_entity_poly.type
_entity_poly.pdbx_seq_one_letter_code
_entity_poly.pdbx_strand_id
1 'polypeptide(L)' 'MQQNSEVDVNVLVNLYNSRLSTALNQNVLLEAKLQTLKNDFERERNELLEQIANLKGE' A
#
# COMPACT_ATOMS: atom_id res chain seq x y z
N MET A 1 -4.72 -28.85 27.26
CA MET A 1 -4.50 -29.24 26.16
C MET A 1 -3.22 -29.82 26.05
N GLN A 2 -3.10 -30.68 25.38
CA GLN A 2 -1.99 -31.26 25.27
C GLN A 2 -1.18 -30.60 24.36
N GLN A 3 -0.23 -30.23 24.65
CA GLN A 3 0.50 -29.57 23.93
C GLN A 3 1.46 -30.32 23.31
N ASN A 4 1.70 -30.15 22.16
CA ASN A 4 2.62 -30.79 21.59
C ASN A 4 3.74 -30.11 21.88
N SER A 5 4.28 -30.16 22.59
CA SER A 5 5.39 -29.65 23.10
C SER A 5 6.17 -28.76 22.34
N GLU A 6 6.03 -28.69 21.15
CA GLU A 6 6.85 -27.85 20.45
C GLU A 6 6.31 -26.48 20.23
N VAL A 7 5.03 -26.26 20.33
CA VAL A 7 4.44 -24.98 20.05
C VAL A 7 3.42 -24.62 21.08
N ASP A 8 3.59 -23.47 21.68
CA ASP A 8 2.61 -22.95 22.60
C ASP A 8 1.57 -22.24 21.79
N VAL A 9 0.34 -22.62 21.90
CA VAL A 9 -0.74 -22.08 21.10
C VAL A 9 -0.91 -20.59 21.32
N ASN A 10 -0.75 -20.12 22.54
CA ASN A 10 -0.88 -18.70 22.81
C ASN A 10 0.20 -17.89 22.10
N VAL A 11 1.40 -18.42 22.09
CA VAL A 11 2.49 -17.77 21.40
C VAL A 11 2.22 -17.75 19.90
N LEU A 12 1.69 -18.85 19.39
CA LEU A 12 1.39 -18.94 17.97
C LEU A 12 0.33 -17.91 17.57
N VAL A 13 -0.73 -17.81 18.35
CA VAL A 13 -1.82 -16.88 18.04
C VAL A 13 -1.31 -15.44 18.12
N ASN A 14 -0.52 -15.14 19.14
CA ASN A 14 0.02 -13.79 19.27
C ASN A 14 0.92 -13.44 18.09
N LEU A 15 1.68 -14.41 17.65
CA LEU A 15 2.59 -14.18 16.54
C LEU A 15 1.82 -13.95 15.27
N TYR A 16 0.78 -14.72 15.03
CA TYR A 16 -0.07 -14.50 13.86
C TYR A 16 -0.70 -13.12 13.90
N ASN A 17 -1.24 -12.71 15.04
CA ASN A 17 -1.87 -11.41 15.14
C ASN A 17 -0.88 -10.30 14.88
N SER A 18 0.32 -10.45 15.39
CA SER A 18 1.34 -9.44 15.17
C SER A 18 1.72 -9.34 13.70
N ARG A 19 1.87 -10.48 13.05
CA ARG A 19 2.24 -10.49 11.63
C ARG A 19 1.13 -9.97 10.75
N LEU A 20 -0.11 -10.31 11.10
CA LEU A 20 -1.25 -9.81 10.34
C LEU A 20 -1.33 -8.30 10.44
N SER A 21 -1.12 -7.78 11.62
CA SER A 21 -1.18 -6.34 11.83
C SER A 21 -0.09 -5.63 11.02
N THR A 22 1.12 -6.18 11.05
CA THR A 22 2.22 -5.61 10.32
C THR A 22 1.97 -5.67 8.81
N ALA A 23 1.49 -6.81 8.34
CA ALA A 23 1.23 -6.97 6.91
C ALA A 23 0.12 -6.03 6.45
N LEU A 24 -0.91 -5.88 7.26
CA LEU A 24 -2.00 -4.99 6.92
C LEU A 24 -1.52 -3.55 6.83
N ASN A 25 -0.71 -3.14 7.78
CA ASN A 25 -0.18 -1.79 7.78
C ASN A 25 0.69 -1.54 6.55
N GLN A 26 1.49 -2.53 6.19
CA GLN A 26 2.35 -2.40 5.02
C GLN A 26 1.52 -2.33 3.75
N ASN A 27 0.45 -3.12 3.68
CA ASN A 27 -0.40 -3.11 2.51
C ASN A 27 -1.10 -1.77 2.34
N VAL A 28 -1.60 -1.22 3.42
CA VAL A 28 -2.28 0.06 3.36
C VAL A 28 -1.31 1.15 2.95
N LEU A 29 -0.08 1.09 3.49
CA LEU A 29 0.93 2.08 3.14
C LEU A 29 1.29 1.99 1.66
N LEU A 30 1.44 0.77 1.16
CA LEU A 30 1.76 0.58 -0.25
C LEU A 30 0.61 1.04 -1.14
N GLU A 31 -0.61 0.77 -0.71
CA GLU A 31 -1.77 1.23 -1.45
C GLU A 31 -1.81 2.74 -1.51
N ALA A 32 -1.51 3.39 -0.40
CA ALA A 32 -1.51 4.83 -0.34
C ALA A 32 -0.42 5.41 -1.24
N LYS A 33 0.74 4.79 -1.26
CA LYS A 33 1.81 5.23 -2.13
C LYS A 33 1.42 5.10 -3.59
N LEU A 34 0.78 4.00 -3.93
CA LEU A 34 0.37 3.76 -5.29
C LEU A 34 -0.67 4.78 -5.72
N GLN A 35 -1.64 5.05 -4.84
CA GLN A 35 -2.68 6.02 -5.13
C GLN A 35 -2.08 7.42 -5.32
N THR A 36 -1.11 7.76 -4.48
CA THR A 36 -0.44 9.05 -4.57
C THR A 36 0.29 9.18 -5.90
N LEU A 37 1.02 8.13 -6.28
CA LEU A 37 1.73 8.14 -7.54
C LEU A 37 0.80 8.28 -8.73
N LYS A 38 -0.31 7.56 -8.66
CA LYS A 38 -1.29 7.63 -9.72
C LYS A 38 -1.86 9.04 -9.86
N ASN A 39 -2.20 9.65 -8.73
CA ASN A 39 -2.75 10.99 -8.75
C ASN A 39 -1.74 12.00 -9.29
N ASP A 40 -0.48 11.86 -8.87
CA ASP A 40 0.56 12.75 -9.34
C ASP A 40 0.77 12.59 -10.85
N PHE A 41 0.72 11.35 -11.30
CA PHE A 41 0.92 11.05 -12.69
C PHE A 41 -0.18 11.66 -13.53
N GLU A 42 -1.42 11.56 -13.08
CA GLU A 42 -2.55 12.12 -13.80
C GLU A 42 -2.48 13.63 -13.85
N ARG A 43 -2.06 14.22 -12.73
CA ARG A 43 -1.94 15.67 -12.70
C ARG A 43 -0.86 16.13 -13.67
N GLU A 44 0.28 15.46 -13.67
CA GLU A 44 1.36 15.81 -14.56
C GLU A 44 0.96 15.63 -16.02
N ARG A 45 0.27 14.55 -16.28
CA ARG A 45 -0.19 14.28 -17.62
C ARG A 45 -1.14 15.37 -18.11
N ASN A 46 -2.06 15.78 -17.25
CA ASN A 46 -3.01 16.81 -17.62
C ASN A 46 -2.33 18.15 -17.84
N GLU A 47 -1.32 18.45 -17.05
CA GLU A 47 -0.57 19.68 -17.22
C GLU A 47 0.17 19.69 -18.54
N LEU A 48 0.75 18.54 -18.89
CA LEU A 48 1.46 18.46 -20.17
C LEU A 48 0.50 18.57 -21.34
N LEU A 49 -0.65 17.95 -21.22
CA LEU A 49 -1.65 18.05 -22.29
C LEU A 49 -2.12 19.49 -22.46
N GLU A 50 -2.25 20.20 -21.35
CA GLU A 50 -2.66 21.59 -21.41
C GLU A 50 -1.58 22.44 -22.08
N GLN A 51 -0.32 22.16 -21.78
CA GLN A 51 0.77 22.89 -22.41
C GLN A 51 0.80 22.65 -23.91
N ILE A 52 0.57 21.40 -24.31
CA ILE A 52 0.54 21.07 -25.72
C ILE A 52 -0.61 21.80 -26.40
N ALA A 53 -1.77 21.83 -25.76
CA ALA A 53 -2.91 22.52 -26.33
C ALA A 53 -2.64 24.01 -26.48
N ASN A 54 -1.98 24.61 -25.49
CA ASN A 54 -1.65 26.02 -25.56
C ASN A 54 -0.66 26.30 -26.67
N LEU A 55 0.31 25.44 -26.87
CA LEU A 55 1.27 25.62 -27.92
C LEU A 55 0.62 25.51 -29.28
N LYS A 56 -0.31 24.59 -29.42
CA LYS A 56 -0.99 24.46 -30.70
C LYS A 56 -1.92 25.59 -30.97
N GLY A 57 -2.47 26.19 -29.95
CA GLY A 57 -3.39 27.28 -30.12
C GLY A 57 -2.71 28.56 -30.56
N GLU A 58 -1.40 28.60 -30.44
CA GLU A 58 -0.68 29.75 -30.87
C GLU A 58 -0.28 29.61 -32.31
#